data_28b3999b900aeeea4b7ba8eb34846562
#
_entry.id   28b3999b900aeeea4b7ba8eb34846562
#
_cell.length_a   1.000
_cell.length_b   1.000
_cell.length_c   1.000
_cell.angle_alpha   90.00
_cell.angle_beta   90.00
_cell.angle_gamma   90.00
#
_symmetry.space_group_name_H-M   'P 1'
#
loop_
_entity.id
_entity.type
_entity.pdbx_description
1 polymer ?
#
loop_
_entity_poly.entity_id
_entity_poly.type
_entity_poly.pdbx_seq_one_letter_code
_entity_poly.pdbx_strand_id
1 'polypeptide(L)'
;MRAPVVPRWERAARLGVRAEGPAPPDGVAAGDLLVRRDASLDAFADGRTIVDALSSEAASRGLLALVADAHGVIVRSSGGDAFPREVARTRLIEGARWDEAARGTNAIGTALVERQAVAVVGRAHWELVNHGLFCYAAPVFDPFGDLVSILDVTGPVELDESAIGVAVRSAALALEEVLRARAYGGTDAGSFHLLSRMIDRCSAPSLLVEAPGTVRAHNVAAATELELPAGPTSVEHVFGMPWEELARAARSGPASFETRRRRYAVEFEPVLSDGRVLALACFLSPAARARASLSPAAAPPAALAPSASLSAFDDVLASDPAVIRAKHVAASLAPSDLPILLLAATGTGKELFAQAIHRASARAAQPFVALNCGALAGGLLETELFGYGAGAFTGAHPRGSEGKLAAAHGGTLFLDEVAETSPQAQAMLLRFLEDGSYHRVGESTPRHADVRVLCATCRDLPSLVASGAFRQDLFYRINGGNVRLPTLAERTDRLPLARQL
;
A
#
# COMPACT_ATOMS: atom_id res chain seq x y z
N MET A 1 -22.10 6.00 20.25
CA MET A 1 -21.31 5.22 21.20
C MET A 1 -22.08 4.62 22.39
N ARG A 2 -23.18 5.21 22.86
CA ARG A 2 -23.99 4.63 23.95
C ARG A 2 -25.01 3.63 23.39
N ALA A 3 -24.61 2.36 23.29
CA ALA A 3 -25.50 1.25 22.91
C ALA A 3 -26.35 0.77 24.11
N PRO A 4 -27.44 -0.01 23.87
CA PRO A 4 -28.25 -0.54 24.95
C PRO A 4 -27.43 -1.39 25.91
N VAL A 5 -27.54 -1.07 27.22
CA VAL A 5 -26.73 -1.69 28.30
C VAL A 5 -27.18 -3.15 28.57
N VAL A 6 -28.46 -3.43 28.42
CA VAL A 6 -29.10 -4.70 28.80
C VAL A 6 -28.43 -5.93 28.12
N PRO A 7 -28.19 -5.96 26.79
CA PRO A 7 -27.53 -7.11 26.15
C PRO A 7 -26.10 -7.35 26.65
N ARG A 8 -25.38 -6.28 27.03
CA ARG A 8 -24.02 -6.37 27.59
C ARG A 8 -24.06 -6.99 28.99
N TRP A 9 -24.98 -6.59 29.80
CA TRP A 9 -25.17 -7.16 31.13
C TRP A 9 -25.61 -8.62 31.10
N GLU A 10 -26.45 -9.01 30.14
CA GLU A 10 -26.80 -10.40 29.92
C GLU A 10 -25.58 -11.26 29.53
N ARG A 11 -24.62 -10.71 28.79
CA ARG A 11 -23.34 -11.39 28.52
C ARG A 11 -22.54 -11.58 29.80
N ALA A 12 -22.36 -10.49 30.58
CA ALA A 12 -21.62 -10.54 31.84
C ALA A 12 -22.23 -11.56 32.83
N ALA A 13 -23.56 -11.59 32.94
CA ALA A 13 -24.28 -12.55 33.78
C ALA A 13 -24.04 -14.00 33.31
N ARG A 14 -24.11 -14.26 32.01
CA ARG A 14 -23.83 -15.60 31.44
C ARG A 14 -22.40 -16.07 31.67
N LEU A 15 -21.44 -15.13 31.70
CA LEU A 15 -20.03 -15.41 32.01
C LEU A 15 -19.80 -15.69 33.51
N GLY A 16 -20.82 -15.51 34.35
CA GLY A 16 -20.72 -15.73 35.80
C GLY A 16 -19.92 -14.68 36.57
N VAL A 17 -19.68 -13.52 35.96
CA VAL A 17 -18.90 -12.45 36.61
C VAL A 17 -19.74 -11.83 37.74
N ARG A 18 -19.12 -11.66 38.92
CA ARG A 18 -19.77 -11.03 40.07
C ARG A 18 -19.86 -9.53 39.88
N ALA A 19 -21.05 -8.94 40.08
CA ALA A 19 -21.22 -7.50 40.05
C ALA A 19 -20.72 -6.80 41.33
N GLU A 20 -20.77 -7.51 42.45
CA GLU A 20 -20.39 -7.02 43.78
C GLU A 20 -19.10 -7.65 44.27
N GLY A 21 -18.31 -6.91 45.01
CA GLY A 21 -17.05 -7.35 45.59
C GLY A 21 -15.84 -6.50 45.18
N PRO A 22 -14.66 -6.80 45.73
CA PRO A 22 -13.42 -6.17 45.29
C PRO A 22 -13.07 -6.58 43.85
N ALA A 23 -12.36 -5.70 43.12
CA ALA A 23 -11.84 -6.03 41.80
C ALA A 23 -11.00 -7.34 41.84
N PRO A 24 -11.16 -8.26 40.90
CA PRO A 24 -10.41 -9.50 40.88
C PRO A 24 -8.89 -9.27 40.97
N PRO A 25 -8.15 -10.06 41.73
CA PRO A 25 -6.69 -9.95 41.81
C PRO A 25 -5.99 -10.44 40.53
N ASP A 26 -6.77 -10.96 39.57
CA ASP A 26 -6.27 -11.59 38.35
C ASP A 26 -5.45 -10.62 37.51
N GLY A 27 -4.24 -11.03 37.21
CA GLY A 27 -3.31 -10.30 36.37
C GLY A 27 -2.32 -11.29 35.74
N VAL A 28 -1.57 -10.82 34.78
CA VAL A 28 -0.52 -11.63 34.16
C VAL A 28 0.78 -11.55 34.98
N ALA A 29 1.61 -12.58 34.90
CA ALA A 29 2.94 -12.58 35.54
C ALA A 29 3.81 -11.46 34.96
N ALA A 30 4.74 -10.95 35.75
CA ALA A 30 5.60 -9.83 35.37
C ALA A 30 6.39 -10.12 34.06
N GLY A 31 6.86 -11.36 33.88
CA GLY A 31 7.55 -11.79 32.65
C GLY A 31 6.64 -11.73 31.43
N ASP A 32 5.39 -12.21 31.55
CA ASP A 32 4.41 -12.17 30.47
C ASP A 32 3.99 -10.74 30.13
N LEU A 33 3.90 -9.86 31.14
CA LEU A 33 3.60 -8.45 30.91
C LEU A 33 4.68 -7.76 30.08
N LEU A 34 5.95 -8.04 30.35
CA LEU A 34 7.06 -7.49 29.56
C LEU A 34 6.96 -7.92 28.08
N VAL A 35 6.74 -9.19 27.82
CA VAL A 35 6.61 -9.73 26.44
C VAL A 35 5.42 -9.07 25.73
N ARG A 36 4.26 -8.95 26.39
CA ARG A 36 3.06 -8.32 25.82
C ARG A 36 3.26 -6.83 25.55
N ARG A 37 3.94 -6.15 26.49
CA ARG A 37 4.26 -4.73 26.34
C ARG A 37 5.22 -4.50 25.18
N ASP A 38 6.27 -5.29 25.06
CA ASP A 38 7.24 -5.18 23.98
C ASP A 38 6.56 -5.45 22.63
N ALA A 39 5.72 -6.49 22.52
CA ALA A 39 4.95 -6.76 21.30
C ALA A 39 4.01 -5.60 20.91
N SER A 40 3.32 -4.98 21.90
CA SER A 40 2.45 -3.82 21.64
C SER A 40 3.25 -2.57 21.26
N LEU A 41 4.42 -2.34 21.88
CA LEU A 41 5.30 -1.22 21.55
C LEU A 41 5.92 -1.36 20.16
N ASP A 42 6.29 -2.58 19.74
CA ASP A 42 6.81 -2.87 18.42
C ASP A 42 5.74 -2.68 17.35
N ALA A 43 4.50 -3.08 17.64
CA ALA A 43 3.37 -2.84 16.74
C ALA A 43 3.15 -1.33 16.50
N PHE A 44 3.36 -0.49 17.53
CA PHE A 44 3.17 0.96 17.46
C PHE A 44 4.46 1.76 17.32
N ALA A 45 5.60 1.15 16.97
CA ALA A 45 6.89 1.85 16.91
C ALA A 45 6.81 3.18 16.14
N ASP A 46 6.16 3.16 14.97
CA ASP A 46 5.98 4.34 14.11
C ASP A 46 4.83 5.27 14.56
N GLY A 47 3.90 4.76 15.38
CA GLY A 47 2.73 5.49 15.92
C GLY A 47 2.88 5.92 17.38
N ARG A 48 4.05 5.79 18.00
CA ARG A 48 4.29 6.11 19.42
C ARG A 48 3.87 7.53 19.77
N THR A 49 4.14 8.50 18.91
CA THR A 49 3.77 9.91 19.08
C THR A 49 2.26 10.12 19.24
N ILE A 50 1.43 9.29 18.60
CA ILE A 50 -0.04 9.36 18.69
C ILE A 50 -0.49 8.92 20.09
N VAL A 51 0.06 7.80 20.57
CA VAL A 51 -0.23 7.27 21.91
C VAL A 51 0.25 8.24 23.00
N ASP A 52 1.45 8.82 22.83
CA ASP A 52 2.02 9.79 23.77
C ASP A 52 1.21 11.10 23.80
N ALA A 53 0.73 11.57 22.64
CA ALA A 53 -0.15 12.74 22.56
C ALA A 53 -1.49 12.51 23.26
N LEU A 54 -2.14 11.36 23.04
CA LEU A 54 -3.38 10.99 23.73
C LEU A 54 -3.14 10.89 25.25
N SER A 55 -2.03 10.29 25.66
CA SER A 55 -1.68 10.15 27.08
C SER A 55 -1.42 11.52 27.75
N SER A 56 -0.71 12.41 27.06
CA SER A 56 -0.41 13.76 27.55
C SER A 56 -1.68 14.59 27.68
N GLU A 57 -2.57 14.52 26.69
CA GLU A 57 -3.85 15.23 26.73
C GLU A 57 -4.75 14.69 27.86
N ALA A 58 -4.84 13.37 28.05
CA ALA A 58 -5.58 12.77 29.15
C ALA A 58 -5.02 13.20 30.52
N ALA A 59 -3.69 13.15 30.70
CA ALA A 59 -3.05 13.55 31.94
C ALA A 59 -3.25 15.04 32.27
N SER A 60 -3.23 15.93 31.24
CA SER A 60 -3.50 17.36 31.43
C SER A 60 -4.90 17.66 31.98
N ARG A 61 -5.85 16.75 31.72
CA ARG A 61 -7.24 16.82 32.22
C ARG A 61 -7.45 16.02 33.52
N GLY A 62 -6.41 15.48 34.12
CA GLY A 62 -6.51 14.63 35.30
C GLY A 62 -7.12 13.26 35.03
N LEU A 63 -7.05 12.77 33.77
CA LEU A 63 -7.58 11.48 33.35
C LEU A 63 -6.46 10.45 33.24
N LEU A 64 -6.84 9.17 33.09
CA LEU A 64 -5.95 8.03 32.89
C LEU A 64 -6.08 7.51 31.46
N ALA A 65 -4.99 7.49 30.72
CA ALA A 65 -4.90 6.83 29.42
C ALA A 65 -4.33 5.42 29.59
N LEU A 66 -4.93 4.45 28.93
CA LEU A 66 -4.58 3.04 28.99
C LEU A 66 -4.38 2.48 27.58
N VAL A 67 -3.46 1.55 27.47
CA VAL A 67 -3.31 0.69 26.29
C VAL A 67 -3.47 -0.74 26.77
N ALA A 68 -4.41 -1.47 26.19
CA ALA A 68 -4.59 -2.90 26.43
C ALA A 68 -4.23 -3.69 25.16
N ASP A 69 -3.71 -4.91 25.34
CA ASP A 69 -3.44 -5.83 24.23
C ASP A 69 -4.73 -6.43 23.64
N ALA A 70 -4.59 -7.25 22.60
CA ALA A 70 -5.71 -7.94 21.95
C ALA A 70 -6.46 -8.94 22.86
N HIS A 71 -5.99 -9.18 24.07
CA HIS A 71 -6.63 -10.03 25.07
C HIS A 71 -7.22 -9.27 26.26
N GLY A 72 -7.15 -7.92 26.24
CA GLY A 72 -7.67 -7.06 27.30
C GLY A 72 -6.76 -6.95 28.51
N VAL A 73 -5.48 -7.26 28.38
CA VAL A 73 -4.48 -7.00 29.42
C VAL A 73 -3.95 -5.59 29.25
N ILE A 74 -4.02 -4.78 30.32
CA ILE A 74 -3.43 -3.44 30.32
C ILE A 74 -1.90 -3.57 30.26
N VAL A 75 -1.30 -3.10 29.17
CA VAL A 75 0.15 -3.16 28.93
C VAL A 75 0.85 -1.82 29.17
N ARG A 76 0.09 -0.72 29.19
CA ARG A 76 0.58 0.63 29.50
C ARG A 76 -0.50 1.45 30.17
N SER A 77 -0.11 2.25 31.17
CA SER A 77 -0.96 3.24 31.82
C SER A 77 -0.22 4.56 31.97
N SER A 78 -0.93 5.69 31.84
CA SER A 78 -0.34 7.04 31.94
C SER A 78 -1.36 8.02 32.50
N GLY A 79 -1.02 8.77 33.57
CA GLY A 79 -1.92 9.69 34.26
C GLY A 79 -2.62 9.02 35.44
N GLY A 80 -3.80 9.55 35.84
CA GLY A 80 -4.59 9.03 36.94
C GLY A 80 -4.20 9.58 38.33
N ASP A 81 -3.24 10.49 38.39
CA ASP A 81 -2.78 11.11 39.66
C ASP A 81 -3.88 11.91 40.37
N ALA A 82 -4.91 12.33 39.65
CA ALA A 82 -6.06 13.06 40.21
C ALA A 82 -7.01 12.14 41.00
N PHE A 83 -7.02 10.80 40.73
CA PHE A 83 -7.91 9.84 41.39
C PHE A 83 -7.21 8.49 41.72
N PRO A 84 -6.09 8.50 42.44
CA PRO A 84 -5.25 7.33 42.67
C PRO A 84 -5.95 6.23 43.51
N ARG A 85 -6.90 6.61 44.35
CA ARG A 85 -7.67 5.66 45.18
C ARG A 85 -8.61 4.82 44.29
N GLU A 86 -9.26 5.45 43.33
CA GLU A 86 -10.12 4.78 42.35
C GLU A 86 -9.31 3.86 41.46
N VAL A 87 -8.18 4.33 40.93
CA VAL A 87 -7.25 3.54 40.11
C VAL A 87 -6.81 2.28 40.86
N ALA A 88 -6.39 2.40 42.11
CA ALA A 88 -5.99 1.27 42.92
C ALA A 88 -7.16 0.31 43.24
N ARG A 89 -8.32 0.86 43.59
CA ARG A 89 -9.51 0.08 43.95
C ARG A 89 -10.06 -0.70 42.77
N THR A 90 -10.07 -0.10 41.58
CA THR A 90 -10.57 -0.71 40.33
C THR A 90 -9.51 -1.52 39.59
N ARG A 91 -8.26 -1.46 40.05
CA ARG A 91 -7.11 -2.12 39.39
C ARG A 91 -6.92 -1.72 37.93
N LEU A 92 -7.01 -0.44 37.63
CA LEU A 92 -6.65 0.15 36.33
C LEU A 92 -5.12 0.31 36.26
N ILE A 93 -4.42 -0.82 36.36
CA ILE A 93 -2.94 -0.91 36.44
C ILE A 93 -2.40 -1.87 35.41
N GLU A 94 -1.14 -1.69 35.04
CA GLU A 94 -0.44 -2.60 34.12
C GLU A 94 -0.46 -4.04 34.62
N GLY A 95 -0.69 -4.97 33.73
CA GLY A 95 -0.83 -6.40 34.00
C GLY A 95 -2.25 -6.85 34.40
N ALA A 96 -3.16 -5.95 34.72
CA ALA A 96 -4.53 -6.31 35.03
C ALA A 96 -5.33 -6.72 33.80
N ARG A 97 -6.19 -7.74 33.95
CA ARG A 97 -7.11 -8.22 32.92
C ARG A 97 -8.43 -7.44 32.97
N TRP A 98 -8.87 -6.97 31.81
CA TRP A 98 -10.09 -6.20 31.63
C TRP A 98 -10.99 -6.75 30.51
N ASP A 99 -10.82 -8.02 30.11
CA ASP A 99 -11.75 -8.71 29.23
C ASP A 99 -13.11 -8.95 29.92
N GLU A 100 -14.20 -9.15 29.16
CA GLU A 100 -15.55 -9.33 29.73
C GLU A 100 -15.66 -10.59 30.58
N ALA A 101 -14.85 -11.63 30.36
CA ALA A 101 -14.86 -12.83 31.18
C ALA A 101 -14.26 -12.57 32.58
N ALA A 102 -13.32 -11.64 32.69
CA ALA A 102 -12.72 -11.25 33.98
C ALA A 102 -13.53 -10.19 34.71
N ARG A 103 -14.13 -9.20 34.02
CA ARG A 103 -14.67 -7.98 34.62
C ARG A 103 -16.10 -7.63 34.23
N GLY A 104 -16.77 -8.47 33.44
CA GLY A 104 -18.08 -8.16 32.88
C GLY A 104 -18.07 -6.93 31.95
N THR A 105 -19.18 -6.23 31.84
CA THR A 105 -19.29 -5.05 30.98
C THR A 105 -18.38 -3.91 31.47
N ASN A 106 -17.39 -3.59 30.68
CA ASN A 106 -16.45 -2.47 30.82
C ASN A 106 -16.02 -2.00 29.44
N ALA A 107 -15.41 -0.83 29.29
CA ALA A 107 -15.13 -0.31 27.96
C ALA A 107 -14.11 -1.14 27.17
N ILE A 108 -13.01 -1.55 27.80
CA ILE A 108 -11.94 -2.38 27.16
C ILE A 108 -12.53 -3.73 26.72
N GLY A 109 -13.13 -4.50 27.64
CA GLY A 109 -13.67 -5.83 27.35
C GLY A 109 -14.83 -5.78 26.35
N THR A 110 -15.68 -4.78 26.43
CA THR A 110 -16.79 -4.60 25.48
C THR A 110 -16.29 -4.19 24.10
N ALA A 111 -15.26 -3.34 23.99
CA ALA A 111 -14.64 -3.00 22.70
C ALA A 111 -13.96 -4.21 22.03
N LEU A 112 -13.37 -5.13 22.83
CA LEU A 112 -12.88 -6.41 22.36
C LEU A 112 -13.97 -7.25 21.68
N VAL A 113 -15.12 -7.38 22.36
CA VAL A 113 -16.22 -8.25 21.89
C VAL A 113 -16.97 -7.63 20.72
N GLU A 114 -17.29 -6.33 20.81
CA GLU A 114 -18.09 -5.63 19.81
C GLU A 114 -17.28 -5.11 18.62
N ARG A 115 -15.94 -5.16 18.71
CA ARG A 115 -14.99 -4.70 17.69
C ARG A 115 -15.27 -3.28 17.18
N GLN A 116 -15.69 -2.40 18.07
CA GLN A 116 -16.02 -1.00 17.78
C GLN A 116 -15.72 -0.10 18.98
N ALA A 117 -15.64 1.21 18.74
CA ALA A 117 -15.45 2.16 19.80
C ALA A 117 -16.68 2.17 20.74
N VAL A 118 -16.43 2.11 22.04
CA VAL A 118 -17.43 1.92 23.09
C VAL A 118 -17.26 2.99 24.15
N ALA A 119 -18.40 3.45 24.70
CA ALA A 119 -18.47 4.22 25.92
C ALA A 119 -19.20 3.42 27.01
N VAL A 120 -18.60 3.31 28.18
CA VAL A 120 -19.24 2.75 29.38
C VAL A 120 -19.11 3.78 30.50
N VAL A 121 -20.25 4.32 30.99
CA VAL A 121 -20.28 5.44 31.92
C VAL A 121 -21.10 5.09 33.14
N GLY A 122 -20.52 5.30 34.30
CA GLY A 122 -21.21 5.15 35.59
C GLY A 122 -21.82 3.77 35.75
N ARG A 123 -23.13 3.73 36.02
CA ARG A 123 -23.87 2.47 36.23
C ARG A 123 -23.98 1.57 35.00
N ALA A 124 -23.47 1.95 33.85
CA ALA A 124 -23.39 1.06 32.70
C ALA A 124 -22.29 -0.01 32.88
N HIS A 125 -21.33 0.19 33.77
CA HIS A 125 -20.38 -0.86 34.16
C HIS A 125 -21.09 -2.01 34.88
N TRP A 126 -20.61 -3.24 34.67
CA TRP A 126 -21.14 -4.41 35.40
C TRP A 126 -20.76 -4.41 36.87
N GLU A 127 -19.47 -4.19 37.17
CA GLU A 127 -18.98 -4.14 38.55
C GLU A 127 -19.35 -2.83 39.23
N LEU A 128 -19.95 -2.92 40.40
CA LEU A 128 -20.35 -1.76 41.21
C LEU A 128 -19.14 -0.86 41.58
N VAL A 129 -17.96 -1.44 41.73
CA VAL A 129 -16.71 -0.73 42.04
C VAL A 129 -16.36 0.30 40.97
N ASN A 130 -16.81 0.10 39.72
CA ASN A 130 -16.52 0.96 38.57
C ASN A 130 -17.62 2.03 38.33
N HIS A 131 -18.68 2.09 39.12
CA HIS A 131 -19.78 3.00 38.89
C HIS A 131 -19.42 4.49 39.04
N GLY A 132 -18.29 4.81 39.67
CA GLY A 132 -17.78 6.19 39.75
C GLY A 132 -16.92 6.59 38.53
N LEU A 133 -16.79 5.75 37.52
CA LEU A 133 -15.92 5.98 36.36
C LEU A 133 -16.72 6.16 35.07
N PHE A 134 -16.14 6.92 34.16
CA PHE A 134 -16.42 6.81 32.73
C PHE A 134 -15.21 6.19 32.03
N CYS A 135 -15.45 5.42 30.98
CA CYS A 135 -14.42 4.81 30.15
C CYS A 135 -14.80 4.92 28.68
N TYR A 136 -13.88 5.39 27.87
CA TYR A 136 -13.99 5.43 26.40
C TYR A 136 -12.91 4.57 25.79
N ALA A 137 -13.28 3.46 25.16
CA ALA A 137 -12.35 2.55 24.52
C ALA A 137 -12.55 2.50 23.01
N ALA A 138 -11.46 2.42 22.27
CA ALA A 138 -11.47 2.19 20.83
C ALA A 138 -10.47 1.10 20.46
N PRO A 139 -10.90 0.06 19.70
CA PRO A 139 -10.01 -0.97 19.19
C PRO A 139 -9.15 -0.39 18.06
N VAL A 140 -7.95 -0.92 17.92
CA VAL A 140 -7.01 -0.64 16.82
C VAL A 140 -6.80 -1.93 16.06
N PHE A 141 -7.09 -1.92 14.78
CA PHE A 141 -6.94 -3.07 13.91
C PHE A 141 -5.73 -2.92 12.99
N ASP A 142 -5.10 -4.05 12.68
CA ASP A 142 -4.14 -4.11 11.60
C ASP A 142 -4.85 -4.00 10.24
N PRO A 143 -4.11 -3.81 9.12
CA PRO A 143 -4.71 -3.74 7.78
C PRO A 143 -5.47 -5.00 7.36
N PHE A 144 -5.24 -6.13 8.02
CA PHE A 144 -5.92 -7.40 7.74
C PHE A 144 -7.20 -7.57 8.57
N GLY A 145 -7.51 -6.62 9.45
CA GLY A 145 -8.65 -6.64 10.34
C GLY A 145 -8.41 -7.39 11.65
N ASP A 146 -7.19 -7.82 11.95
CA ASP A 146 -6.87 -8.42 13.24
C ASP A 146 -6.75 -7.33 14.31
N LEU A 147 -7.28 -7.60 15.49
CA LEU A 147 -7.20 -6.68 16.62
C LEU A 147 -5.77 -6.68 17.19
N VAL A 148 -5.13 -5.52 17.19
CA VAL A 148 -3.77 -5.34 17.71
C VAL A 148 -3.79 -4.87 19.15
N SER A 149 -4.67 -3.91 19.46
CA SER A 149 -4.70 -3.24 20.78
C SER A 149 -6.02 -2.51 20.99
N ILE A 150 -6.22 -2.05 22.22
CA ILE A 150 -7.31 -1.14 22.59
C ILE A 150 -6.72 0.09 23.27
N LEU A 151 -7.10 1.27 22.79
CA LEU A 151 -6.88 2.52 23.50
C LEU A 151 -8.08 2.81 24.39
N ASP A 152 -7.83 3.22 25.63
CA ASP A 152 -8.88 3.64 26.56
C ASP A 152 -8.46 4.92 27.28
N VAL A 153 -9.45 5.78 27.55
CA VAL A 153 -9.31 6.92 28.46
C VAL A 153 -10.41 6.84 29.49
N THR A 154 -9.99 6.83 30.75
CA THR A 154 -10.85 6.65 31.93
C THR A 154 -10.67 7.81 32.90
N GLY A 155 -11.75 8.19 33.58
CA GLY A 155 -11.75 9.19 34.62
C GLY A 155 -12.97 9.12 35.51
N PRO A 156 -13.02 9.95 36.58
CA PRO A 156 -14.23 10.14 37.40
C PRO A 156 -15.42 10.59 36.55
N VAL A 157 -16.62 10.05 36.84
CA VAL A 157 -17.82 10.31 36.03
C VAL A 157 -18.20 11.79 35.93
N GLU A 158 -17.77 12.59 36.90
CA GLU A 158 -17.98 14.04 36.95
C GLU A 158 -17.19 14.79 35.86
N LEU A 159 -16.12 14.19 35.34
CA LEU A 159 -15.29 14.73 34.26
C LEU A 159 -15.63 14.15 32.88
N ASP A 160 -16.80 13.48 32.77
CA ASP A 160 -17.26 12.88 31.50
C ASP A 160 -17.57 13.94 30.44
N GLU A 161 -16.77 13.99 29.41
CA GLU A 161 -16.97 14.83 28.23
C GLU A 161 -16.98 13.99 26.96
N SER A 162 -17.97 14.19 26.08
CA SER A 162 -18.08 13.44 24.81
C SER A 162 -16.88 13.64 23.87
N ALA A 163 -16.18 14.76 23.99
CA ALA A 163 -14.96 15.06 23.23
C ALA A 163 -13.84 14.06 23.48
N ILE A 164 -13.75 13.49 24.69
CA ILE A 164 -12.76 12.46 25.06
C ILE A 164 -12.96 11.21 24.18
N GLY A 165 -14.19 10.75 24.03
CA GLY A 165 -14.48 9.60 23.17
C GLY A 165 -14.18 9.84 21.69
N VAL A 166 -14.29 11.08 21.22
CA VAL A 166 -13.87 11.45 19.86
C VAL A 166 -12.35 11.39 19.74
N ALA A 167 -11.60 11.91 20.73
CA ALA A 167 -10.15 11.90 20.73
C ALA A 167 -9.59 10.46 20.73
N VAL A 168 -10.13 9.57 21.57
CA VAL A 168 -9.73 8.15 21.63
C VAL A 168 -9.96 7.46 20.28
N ARG A 169 -11.13 7.66 19.68
CA ARG A 169 -11.44 7.09 18.37
C ARG A 169 -10.52 7.64 17.26
N SER A 170 -10.25 8.94 17.28
CA SER A 170 -9.36 9.56 16.29
C SER A 170 -7.93 9.04 16.41
N ALA A 171 -7.44 8.86 17.64
CA ALA A 171 -6.12 8.26 17.89
C ALA A 171 -6.06 6.80 17.39
N ALA A 172 -7.10 6.00 17.63
CA ALA A 172 -7.17 4.64 17.11
C ALA A 172 -7.11 4.60 15.58
N LEU A 173 -7.93 5.41 14.89
CA LEU A 173 -7.92 5.51 13.42
C LEU A 173 -6.57 5.97 12.88
N ALA A 174 -5.91 6.93 13.55
CA ALA A 174 -4.58 7.39 13.13
C ALA A 174 -3.53 6.29 13.28
N LEU A 175 -3.61 5.45 14.32
CA LEU A 175 -2.72 4.28 14.48
C LEU A 175 -2.98 3.23 13.39
N GLU A 176 -4.25 2.97 13.04
CA GLU A 176 -4.58 2.05 11.95
C GLU A 176 -3.98 2.51 10.61
N GLU A 177 -3.99 3.83 10.33
CA GLU A 177 -3.33 4.36 9.13
C GLU A 177 -1.80 4.20 9.17
N VAL A 178 -1.17 4.34 10.34
CA VAL A 178 0.27 4.07 10.50
C VAL A 178 0.58 2.58 10.26
N LEU A 179 -0.21 1.66 10.84
CA LEU A 179 -0.08 0.23 10.63
C LEU A 179 -0.27 -0.15 9.16
N ARG A 180 -1.22 0.51 8.49
CA ARG A 180 -1.46 0.34 7.06
C ARG A 180 -0.26 0.79 6.23
N ALA A 181 0.27 1.99 6.50
CA ALA A 181 1.46 2.50 5.82
C ALA A 181 2.67 1.57 5.99
N ARG A 182 2.84 1.00 7.20
CA ARG A 182 3.88 0.01 7.48
C ARG A 182 3.70 -1.28 6.68
N ALA A 183 2.48 -1.81 6.60
CA ALA A 183 2.18 -3.02 5.84
C ALA A 183 2.44 -2.85 4.33
N TYR A 184 2.24 -1.65 3.79
CA TYR A 184 2.62 -1.31 2.42
C TYR A 184 4.13 -1.06 2.23
N GLY A 185 4.96 -1.31 3.25
CA GLY A 185 6.42 -1.25 3.14
C GLY A 185 7.04 0.11 3.39
N GLY A 186 6.33 1.02 4.07
CA GLY A 186 6.86 2.35 4.47
C GLY A 186 7.19 3.30 3.31
N THR A 187 7.13 2.80 2.07
CA THR A 187 7.51 3.56 0.87
C THR A 187 6.36 3.77 -0.11
N ASP A 188 5.17 3.18 0.11
CA ASP A 188 4.24 3.05 -1.00
C ASP A 188 2.80 3.54 -0.79
N ALA A 189 2.62 4.75 -0.33
CA ALA A 189 1.53 5.58 -0.85
C ALA A 189 1.60 5.61 -2.41
N GLY A 190 2.78 5.42 -2.99
CA GLY A 190 3.03 5.31 -4.43
C GLY A 190 2.42 4.07 -5.08
N SER A 191 2.61 2.86 -4.55
CA SER A 191 2.09 1.63 -5.17
C SER A 191 0.57 1.57 -5.12
N PHE A 192 -0.04 1.99 -4.01
CA PHE A 192 -1.49 2.07 -3.92
C PHE A 192 -2.07 3.09 -4.90
N HIS A 193 -1.47 4.28 -4.96
CA HIS A 193 -1.87 5.32 -5.91
C HIS A 193 -1.68 4.88 -7.36
N LEU A 194 -0.61 4.13 -7.63
CA LEU A 194 -0.35 3.55 -8.94
C LEU A 194 -1.43 2.53 -9.34
N LEU A 195 -1.77 1.59 -8.45
CA LEU A 195 -2.83 0.60 -8.68
C LEU A 195 -4.18 1.28 -8.90
N SER A 196 -4.51 2.31 -8.10
CA SER A 196 -5.73 3.09 -8.29
C SER A 196 -5.77 3.76 -9.68
N ARG A 197 -4.65 4.35 -10.12
CA ARG A 197 -4.55 4.96 -11.46
C ARG A 197 -4.57 3.94 -12.60
N MET A 198 -4.03 2.75 -12.40
CA MET A 198 -4.14 1.65 -13.37
C MET A 198 -5.61 1.24 -13.55
N ILE A 199 -6.32 1.11 -12.43
CA ILE A 199 -7.76 0.80 -12.43
C ILE A 199 -8.54 1.88 -13.16
N ASP A 200 -8.29 3.16 -12.91
CA ASP A 200 -8.95 4.28 -13.59
C ASP A 200 -8.77 4.26 -15.11
N ARG A 201 -7.66 3.71 -15.60
CA ARG A 201 -7.33 3.63 -17.03
C ARG A 201 -7.81 2.35 -17.72
N CYS A 202 -8.23 1.34 -16.98
CA CYS A 202 -8.78 0.14 -17.54
C CYS A 202 -10.12 0.43 -18.23
N SER A 203 -10.30 -0.08 -19.45
CA SER A 203 -11.58 -0.03 -20.16
C SER A 203 -12.58 -1.06 -19.63
N ALA A 204 -12.11 -2.14 -19.03
CA ALA A 204 -12.93 -3.14 -18.35
C ALA A 204 -13.33 -2.68 -16.94
N PRO A 205 -14.49 -3.09 -16.40
CA PRO A 205 -14.84 -2.84 -15.02
C PRO A 205 -13.76 -3.35 -14.09
N SER A 206 -13.19 -2.46 -13.29
CA SER A 206 -12.03 -2.79 -12.43
C SER A 206 -12.16 -2.15 -11.06
N LEU A 207 -11.74 -2.90 -10.04
CA LEU A 207 -11.84 -2.54 -8.62
C LEU A 207 -10.52 -2.78 -7.92
N LEU A 208 -10.20 -1.94 -6.92
CA LEU A 208 -9.20 -2.22 -5.91
C LEU A 208 -9.90 -2.47 -4.58
N VAL A 209 -9.78 -3.68 -4.09
CA VAL A 209 -10.34 -4.09 -2.79
C VAL A 209 -9.19 -4.27 -1.82
N GLU A 210 -9.30 -3.67 -0.65
CA GLU A 210 -8.31 -3.72 0.42
C GLU A 210 -8.86 -4.53 1.59
N ALA A 211 -8.00 -5.28 2.26
CA ALA A 211 -8.35 -5.96 3.52
C ALA A 211 -8.86 -4.94 4.57
N PRO A 212 -9.83 -5.27 5.37
CA PRO A 212 -10.59 -6.53 5.42
C PRO A 212 -11.83 -6.59 4.50
N GLY A 213 -11.80 -5.98 3.31
CA GLY A 213 -12.87 -6.07 2.32
C GLY A 213 -13.51 -4.75 1.92
N THR A 214 -12.75 -3.65 1.99
CA THR A 214 -13.22 -2.33 1.56
C THR A 214 -12.84 -2.07 0.10
N VAL A 215 -13.78 -1.66 -0.74
CA VAL A 215 -13.50 -1.16 -2.09
C VAL A 215 -12.91 0.24 -1.98
N ARG A 216 -11.63 0.38 -2.27
CA ARG A 216 -10.86 1.64 -2.15
C ARG A 216 -10.86 2.48 -3.42
N ALA A 217 -10.85 1.82 -4.57
CA ALA A 217 -10.90 2.48 -5.86
C ALA A 217 -11.70 1.64 -6.86
N HIS A 218 -12.29 2.29 -7.82
CA HIS A 218 -12.98 1.66 -8.94
C HIS A 218 -12.99 2.61 -10.13
N ASN A 219 -13.00 2.08 -11.35
CA ASN A 219 -13.19 2.90 -12.54
C ASN A 219 -14.66 3.18 -12.84
N VAL A 220 -14.91 4.08 -13.80
CA VAL A 220 -16.26 4.47 -14.22
C VAL A 220 -17.06 3.27 -14.73
N ALA A 221 -16.40 2.34 -15.42
CA ALA A 221 -17.06 1.14 -15.93
C ALA A 221 -17.55 0.25 -14.77
N ALA A 222 -16.75 0.04 -13.74
CA ALA A 222 -17.16 -0.71 -12.55
C ALA A 222 -18.29 0.01 -11.79
N ALA A 223 -18.19 1.34 -11.60
CA ALA A 223 -19.24 2.11 -10.95
C ALA A 223 -20.59 1.96 -11.64
N THR A 224 -20.59 2.00 -12.97
CA THR A 224 -21.82 1.91 -13.78
C THR A 224 -22.37 0.48 -13.85
N GLU A 225 -21.51 -0.51 -14.11
CA GLU A 225 -21.95 -1.90 -14.31
C GLU A 225 -22.33 -2.62 -13.00
N LEU A 226 -21.66 -2.26 -11.89
CA LEU A 226 -21.91 -2.85 -10.58
C LEU A 226 -22.81 -1.99 -9.69
N GLU A 227 -23.28 -0.84 -10.19
CA GLU A 227 -24.14 0.11 -9.44
C GLU A 227 -23.55 0.50 -8.07
N LEU A 228 -22.25 0.81 -8.06
CA LEU A 228 -21.58 1.14 -6.82
C LEU A 228 -22.11 2.47 -6.24
N PRO A 229 -22.38 2.54 -4.92
CA PRO A 229 -22.80 3.78 -4.29
C PRO A 229 -21.66 4.81 -4.27
N ALA A 230 -22.00 6.08 -4.18
CA ALA A 230 -21.03 7.19 -4.09
C ALA A 230 -20.29 7.27 -2.75
N GLY A 231 -20.09 6.16 -2.05
CA GLY A 231 -19.44 6.09 -0.74
C GLY A 231 -18.67 4.79 -0.55
N PRO A 232 -18.10 4.58 0.65
CA PRO A 232 -17.39 3.35 0.97
C PRO A 232 -18.27 2.13 0.71
N THR A 233 -17.76 1.18 -0.05
CA THR A 233 -18.46 -0.04 -0.44
C THR A 233 -17.67 -1.25 0.05
N SER A 234 -18.37 -2.26 0.57
CA SER A 234 -17.74 -3.50 0.98
C SER A 234 -17.70 -4.53 -0.14
N VAL A 235 -16.76 -5.45 -0.03
CA VAL A 235 -16.63 -6.62 -0.91
C VAL A 235 -17.90 -7.49 -0.92
N GLU A 236 -18.56 -7.61 0.22
CA GLU A 236 -19.82 -8.35 0.35
C GLU A 236 -20.94 -7.74 -0.49
N HIS A 237 -20.98 -6.41 -0.60
CA HIS A 237 -21.95 -5.72 -1.45
C HIS A 237 -21.71 -6.01 -2.94
N VAL A 238 -20.44 -6.11 -3.36
CA VAL A 238 -20.05 -6.29 -4.76
C VAL A 238 -20.10 -7.76 -5.19
N PHE A 239 -19.49 -8.64 -4.40
CA PHE A 239 -19.27 -10.04 -4.75
C PHE A 239 -20.20 -11.02 -4.00
N GLY A 240 -20.94 -10.54 -2.99
CA GLY A 240 -21.83 -11.36 -2.18
C GLY A 240 -21.11 -12.35 -1.24
N MET A 241 -19.80 -12.15 -0.99
CA MET A 241 -18.97 -12.99 -0.16
C MET A 241 -18.03 -12.17 0.72
N PRO A 242 -17.60 -12.70 1.89
CA PRO A 242 -16.65 -12.02 2.77
C PRO A 242 -15.24 -11.96 2.15
N TRP A 243 -14.42 -11.05 2.68
CA TRP A 243 -13.04 -10.84 2.23
C TRP A 243 -12.18 -12.10 2.22
N GLU A 244 -12.28 -12.93 3.28
CA GLU A 244 -11.45 -14.12 3.44
C GLU A 244 -11.71 -15.15 2.32
N GLU A 245 -12.96 -15.23 1.88
CA GLU A 245 -13.36 -16.09 0.79
C GLU A 245 -12.88 -15.56 -0.55
N LEU A 246 -13.02 -14.25 -0.79
CA LEU A 246 -12.50 -13.59 -1.99
C LEU A 246 -10.97 -13.70 -2.08
N ALA A 247 -10.26 -13.43 -0.98
CA ALA A 247 -8.81 -13.54 -0.92
C ALA A 247 -8.30 -14.99 -1.13
N ARG A 248 -9.07 -15.98 -0.70
CA ARG A 248 -8.80 -17.41 -0.98
C ARG A 248 -9.03 -17.72 -2.45
N ALA A 249 -10.16 -17.29 -3.02
CA ALA A 249 -10.48 -17.50 -4.43
C ALA A 249 -9.41 -16.88 -5.34
N ALA A 250 -8.92 -15.69 -5.01
CA ALA A 250 -7.88 -15.01 -5.75
C ALA A 250 -6.55 -15.78 -5.81
N ARG A 251 -6.24 -16.57 -4.79
CA ARG A 251 -5.04 -17.44 -4.77
C ARG A 251 -5.20 -18.69 -5.66
N SER A 252 -6.43 -19.07 -5.97
CA SER A 252 -6.74 -20.25 -6.78
C SER A 252 -6.79 -19.94 -8.28
N GLY A 253 -6.66 -18.70 -8.68
CA GLY A 253 -6.70 -18.22 -10.06
C GLY A 253 -8.00 -17.49 -10.41
N PRO A 254 -8.26 -17.28 -11.71
CA PRO A 254 -9.46 -16.59 -12.18
C PRO A 254 -10.74 -17.28 -11.69
N ALA A 255 -11.69 -16.48 -11.23
CA ALA A 255 -12.95 -16.99 -10.70
C ALA A 255 -14.15 -16.38 -11.43
N SER A 256 -15.31 -17.05 -11.37
CA SER A 256 -16.55 -16.53 -11.91
C SER A 256 -17.47 -16.08 -10.78
N PHE A 257 -17.92 -14.84 -10.84
CA PHE A 257 -18.84 -14.28 -9.86
C PHE A 257 -20.14 -13.86 -10.53
N GLU A 258 -21.22 -14.01 -9.81
CA GLU A 258 -22.54 -13.57 -10.25
C GLU A 258 -22.92 -12.33 -9.46
N THR A 259 -23.06 -11.21 -10.17
CA THR A 259 -23.64 -9.99 -9.61
C THR A 259 -25.15 -10.01 -9.83
N ARG A 260 -25.89 -9.07 -9.25
CA ARG A 260 -27.35 -8.98 -9.43
C ARG A 260 -27.82 -8.95 -10.90
N ARG A 261 -26.95 -8.59 -11.84
CA ARG A 261 -27.33 -8.43 -13.26
C ARG A 261 -26.67 -9.40 -14.22
N ARG A 262 -25.42 -9.83 -13.94
CA ARG A 262 -24.63 -10.62 -14.89
C ARG A 262 -23.59 -11.49 -14.17
N ARG A 263 -23.18 -12.53 -14.87
CA ARG A 263 -22.02 -13.33 -14.48
C ARG A 263 -20.74 -12.71 -15.08
N TYR A 264 -19.73 -12.51 -14.25
CA TYR A 264 -18.41 -12.01 -14.65
C TYR A 264 -17.35 -13.09 -14.39
N ALA A 265 -16.38 -13.16 -15.30
CA ALA A 265 -15.08 -13.74 -14.99
C ALA A 265 -14.25 -12.63 -14.36
N VAL A 266 -13.55 -12.95 -13.26
CA VAL A 266 -12.70 -11.99 -12.53
C VAL A 266 -11.30 -12.52 -12.52
N GLU A 267 -10.36 -11.72 -12.99
CA GLU A 267 -8.92 -11.89 -12.84
C GLU A 267 -8.44 -11.07 -11.64
N PHE A 268 -7.58 -11.65 -10.83
CA PHE A 268 -7.08 -11.05 -9.60
C PHE A 268 -5.58 -10.82 -9.67
N GLU A 269 -5.15 -9.62 -9.26
CA GLU A 269 -3.75 -9.31 -8.97
C GLU A 269 -3.62 -9.03 -7.48
N PRO A 270 -3.08 -9.99 -6.69
CA PRO A 270 -2.95 -9.82 -5.25
C PRO A 270 -1.74 -8.98 -4.88
N VAL A 271 -1.94 -8.02 -3.98
CA VAL A 271 -0.87 -7.33 -3.26
C VAL A 271 -0.64 -8.08 -1.95
N LEU A 272 0.57 -8.56 -1.74
CA LEU A 272 0.92 -9.35 -0.56
C LEU A 272 1.78 -8.54 0.41
N SER A 273 1.51 -8.70 1.72
CA SER A 273 2.39 -8.27 2.81
C SER A 273 2.58 -9.46 3.74
N ASP A 274 3.83 -9.85 4.02
CA ASP A 274 4.18 -11.01 4.85
C ASP A 274 3.43 -12.31 4.48
N GLY A 275 3.22 -12.53 3.16
CA GLY A 275 2.51 -13.70 2.63
C GLY A 275 0.98 -13.65 2.79
N ARG A 276 0.42 -12.60 3.38
CA ARG A 276 -1.02 -12.34 3.48
C ARG A 276 -1.48 -11.41 2.35
N VAL A 277 -2.71 -11.58 1.88
CA VAL A 277 -3.30 -10.69 0.86
C VAL A 277 -3.72 -9.38 1.53
N LEU A 278 -3.03 -8.30 1.19
CA LEU A 278 -3.30 -6.95 1.70
C LEU A 278 -4.35 -6.22 0.84
N ALA A 279 -4.26 -6.40 -0.48
CA ALA A 279 -5.23 -5.86 -1.42
C ALA A 279 -5.37 -6.76 -2.65
N LEU A 280 -6.46 -6.61 -3.38
CA LEU A 280 -6.75 -7.29 -4.65
C LEU A 280 -7.14 -6.25 -5.70
N ALA A 281 -6.40 -6.18 -6.80
CA ALA A 281 -6.93 -5.56 -8.01
C ALA A 281 -7.78 -6.62 -8.74
N CYS A 282 -9.04 -6.29 -8.99
CA CYS A 282 -10.04 -7.17 -9.60
C CYS A 282 -10.41 -6.61 -10.97
N PHE A 283 -10.19 -7.40 -12.03
CA PHE A 283 -10.53 -7.04 -13.40
C PHE A 283 -11.68 -7.92 -13.87
N LEU A 284 -12.83 -7.31 -14.15
CA LEU A 284 -14.06 -8.04 -14.47
C LEU A 284 -14.30 -8.06 -15.99
N SER A 285 -14.61 -9.23 -16.52
CA SER A 285 -15.04 -9.40 -17.91
C SER A 285 -16.37 -10.16 -17.96
N PRO A 286 -17.33 -9.80 -18.87
CA PRO A 286 -18.57 -10.55 -19.01
C PRO A 286 -18.31 -12.01 -19.35
N ALA A 287 -18.94 -12.96 -18.66
CA ALA A 287 -18.69 -14.40 -18.81
C ALA A 287 -18.92 -14.94 -20.23
N ALA A 288 -19.74 -14.29 -21.03
CA ALA A 288 -19.95 -14.63 -22.45
C ALA A 288 -18.71 -14.38 -23.33
N ARG A 289 -17.86 -13.40 -22.98
CA ARG A 289 -16.58 -13.16 -23.66
C ARG A 289 -15.50 -14.14 -23.24
N ALA A 290 -15.54 -14.62 -22.00
CA ALA A 290 -14.59 -15.62 -21.51
C ALA A 290 -14.72 -16.97 -22.25
N ARG A 291 -15.93 -17.34 -22.74
CA ARG A 291 -16.12 -18.52 -23.59
C ARG A 291 -15.63 -18.34 -25.04
N ALA A 292 -15.63 -17.12 -25.57
CA ALA A 292 -15.11 -16.83 -26.91
C ALA A 292 -13.57 -16.80 -26.97
N SER A 293 -12.90 -16.50 -25.85
CA SER A 293 -11.43 -16.56 -25.75
C SER A 293 -10.88 -17.99 -25.58
N LEU A 294 -11.77 -18.99 -25.32
CA LEU A 294 -11.40 -20.40 -25.22
C LEU A 294 -11.61 -21.21 -26.52
N SER A 295 -11.91 -20.56 -27.65
CA SER A 295 -11.91 -21.21 -28.97
C SER A 295 -10.47 -21.26 -29.50
N PRO A 296 -9.95 -22.42 -29.94
CA PRO A 296 -8.55 -22.56 -30.40
C PRO A 296 -8.40 -22.00 -31.80
N ALA A 297 -8.32 -20.68 -31.92
CA ALA A 297 -7.98 -20.01 -33.15
C ALA A 297 -6.94 -18.93 -32.86
N ALA A 298 -5.72 -19.19 -33.25
CA ALA A 298 -4.48 -18.47 -33.02
C ALA A 298 -4.01 -18.49 -31.54
N ALA A 299 -2.93 -19.24 -31.31
CA ALA A 299 -2.20 -19.18 -30.07
C ALA A 299 -1.93 -17.70 -29.73
N PRO A 300 -2.29 -17.21 -28.53
CA PRO A 300 -1.76 -15.94 -28.08
C PRO A 300 -0.24 -16.07 -28.07
N PRO A 301 0.53 -14.99 -28.33
CA PRO A 301 1.96 -15.04 -28.12
C PRO A 301 2.13 -15.53 -26.68
N ALA A 302 2.85 -16.64 -26.54
CA ALA A 302 2.97 -17.38 -25.32
C ALA A 302 3.23 -16.38 -24.18
N ALA A 303 2.29 -16.27 -23.23
CA ALA A 303 2.57 -15.67 -21.94
C ALA A 303 3.75 -16.48 -21.40
N LEU A 304 4.92 -15.88 -21.35
CA LEU A 304 6.12 -16.50 -20.86
C LEU A 304 5.81 -17.01 -19.46
N ALA A 305 5.90 -18.32 -19.26
CA ALA A 305 5.73 -18.93 -17.95
C ALA A 305 6.63 -18.17 -16.94
N PRO A 306 6.23 -17.99 -15.67
CA PRO A 306 7.01 -17.22 -14.68
C PRO A 306 8.49 -17.66 -14.60
N SER A 307 8.79 -18.91 -14.92
CA SER A 307 10.16 -19.44 -15.04
C SER A 307 10.93 -18.90 -16.25
N ALA A 308 10.27 -18.65 -17.39
CA ALA A 308 10.91 -18.12 -18.58
C ALA A 308 11.24 -16.63 -18.48
N SER A 309 10.47 -15.85 -17.72
CA SER A 309 10.76 -14.43 -17.48
C SER A 309 11.96 -14.23 -16.56
N LEU A 310 12.20 -15.11 -15.59
CA LEU A 310 13.38 -15.05 -14.70
C LEU A 310 14.67 -15.47 -15.41
N SER A 311 14.65 -16.39 -16.37
CA SER A 311 15.83 -16.78 -17.14
C SER A 311 16.40 -15.63 -17.97
N ALA A 312 15.60 -14.66 -18.36
CA ALA A 312 16.08 -13.44 -19.02
C ALA A 312 17.03 -12.60 -18.13
N PHE A 313 17.03 -12.84 -16.81
CA PHE A 313 17.88 -12.17 -15.82
C PHE A 313 19.10 -13.01 -15.39
N ASP A 314 19.43 -14.10 -16.08
CA ASP A 314 20.55 -14.97 -15.69
C ASP A 314 21.90 -14.24 -15.82
N ASP A 315 22.02 -13.30 -16.76
CA ASP A 315 23.20 -12.45 -16.92
C ASP A 315 23.38 -11.44 -15.75
N VAL A 316 22.34 -11.20 -14.97
CA VAL A 316 22.43 -10.36 -13.79
C VAL A 316 22.87 -11.20 -12.60
N LEU A 317 24.17 -11.17 -12.32
CA LEU A 317 24.74 -11.93 -11.20
C LEU A 317 24.18 -11.45 -9.86
N ALA A 318 23.57 -12.35 -9.08
CA ALA A 318 22.97 -12.00 -7.80
C ALA A 318 22.85 -13.21 -6.87
N SER A 319 23.52 -13.11 -5.72
CA SER A 319 23.25 -13.91 -4.52
C SER A 319 22.70 -13.03 -3.39
N ASP A 320 22.70 -11.72 -3.58
CA ASP A 320 22.16 -10.74 -2.63
C ASP A 320 20.64 -10.73 -2.67
N PRO A 321 19.96 -10.80 -1.48
CA PRO A 321 18.51 -10.83 -1.41
C PRO A 321 17.80 -9.58 -2.00
N ALA A 322 18.43 -8.40 -1.94
CA ALA A 322 17.84 -7.18 -2.50
C ALA A 322 17.90 -7.22 -4.04
N VAL A 323 18.98 -7.73 -4.64
CA VAL A 323 19.08 -7.91 -6.09
C VAL A 323 18.12 -9.01 -6.57
N ILE A 324 17.97 -10.09 -5.81
CA ILE A 324 17.00 -11.16 -6.12
C ILE A 324 15.59 -10.59 -6.13
N ARG A 325 15.21 -9.79 -5.11
CA ARG A 325 13.91 -9.10 -5.10
C ARG A 325 13.74 -8.16 -6.29
N ALA A 326 14.76 -7.37 -6.63
CA ALA A 326 14.72 -6.49 -7.80
C ALA A 326 14.49 -7.27 -9.10
N LYS A 327 15.12 -8.44 -9.28
CA LYS A 327 14.88 -9.35 -10.42
C LYS A 327 13.42 -9.80 -10.47
N HIS A 328 12.84 -10.23 -9.34
CA HIS A 328 11.44 -10.66 -9.30
C HIS A 328 10.48 -9.53 -9.65
N VAL A 329 10.69 -8.32 -9.11
CA VAL A 329 9.87 -7.14 -9.45
C VAL A 329 10.03 -6.81 -10.93
N ALA A 330 11.25 -6.76 -11.46
CA ALA A 330 11.50 -6.48 -12.87
C ALA A 330 10.85 -7.54 -13.80
N ALA A 331 10.96 -8.82 -13.44
CA ALA A 331 10.35 -9.92 -14.20
C ALA A 331 8.80 -9.85 -14.19
N SER A 332 8.18 -9.45 -13.08
CA SER A 332 6.73 -9.27 -13.00
C SER A 332 6.23 -8.07 -13.81
N LEU A 333 7.04 -7.01 -13.93
CA LEU A 333 6.71 -5.82 -14.73
C LEU A 333 7.03 -6.00 -16.23
N ALA A 334 7.91 -6.92 -16.58
CA ALA A 334 8.39 -7.09 -17.95
C ALA A 334 7.29 -7.38 -18.99
N PRO A 335 6.25 -8.19 -18.71
CA PRO A 335 5.19 -8.46 -19.68
C PRO A 335 4.28 -7.25 -19.96
N SER A 336 4.25 -6.24 -19.08
CA SER A 336 3.42 -5.04 -19.25
C SER A 336 4.06 -4.03 -20.20
N ASP A 337 3.25 -3.17 -20.85
CA ASP A 337 3.74 -2.03 -21.62
C ASP A 337 3.96 -0.76 -20.77
N LEU A 338 3.88 -0.87 -19.45
CA LEU A 338 4.10 0.24 -18.54
C LEU A 338 5.54 0.78 -18.66
N PRO A 339 5.74 2.10 -18.58
CA PRO A 339 7.06 2.67 -18.35
C PRO A 339 7.63 2.17 -17.02
N ILE A 340 8.90 1.78 -17.01
CA ILE A 340 9.59 1.33 -15.81
C ILE A 340 10.73 2.28 -15.48
N LEU A 341 10.81 2.69 -14.21
CA LEU A 341 11.87 3.52 -13.66
C LEU A 341 12.82 2.69 -12.80
N LEU A 342 14.09 2.60 -13.23
CA LEU A 342 15.16 1.98 -12.47
C LEU A 342 15.82 3.03 -11.56
N LEU A 343 15.67 2.88 -10.26
CA LEU A 343 16.30 3.74 -9.26
C LEU A 343 17.61 3.08 -8.80
N ALA A 344 18.74 3.64 -9.22
CA ALA A 344 20.00 2.95 -9.07
C ALA A 344 21.21 3.89 -9.17
N ALA A 345 22.18 3.74 -8.29
CA ALA A 345 23.44 4.48 -8.40
C ALA A 345 24.21 4.10 -9.67
N THR A 346 25.19 4.92 -10.05
CA THR A 346 26.08 4.64 -11.18
C THR A 346 26.86 3.34 -10.93
N GLY A 347 27.00 2.49 -11.98
CA GLY A 347 27.74 1.24 -11.87
C GLY A 347 27.00 0.06 -11.24
N THR A 348 25.69 0.18 -10.91
CA THR A 348 24.90 -0.90 -10.32
C THR A 348 24.34 -1.93 -11.33
N GLY A 349 24.56 -1.72 -12.64
CA GLY A 349 24.08 -2.62 -13.69
C GLY A 349 22.70 -2.25 -14.26
N LYS A 350 22.31 -0.96 -14.22
CA LYS A 350 21.02 -0.45 -14.77
C LYS A 350 20.73 -0.96 -16.18
N GLU A 351 21.72 -0.91 -17.06
CA GLU A 351 21.58 -1.34 -18.45
C GLU A 351 21.34 -2.85 -18.59
N LEU A 352 22.02 -3.68 -17.77
CA LEU A 352 21.79 -5.12 -17.74
C LEU A 352 20.34 -5.44 -17.30
N PHE A 353 19.82 -4.72 -16.32
CA PHE A 353 18.41 -4.85 -15.91
C PHE A 353 17.46 -4.40 -17.01
N ALA A 354 17.72 -3.27 -17.68
CA ALA A 354 16.88 -2.79 -18.77
C ALA A 354 16.86 -3.79 -19.95
N GLN A 355 18.00 -4.36 -20.31
CA GLN A 355 18.09 -5.41 -21.34
C GLN A 355 17.35 -6.68 -20.90
N ALA A 356 17.47 -7.09 -19.64
CA ALA A 356 16.77 -8.26 -19.11
C ALA A 356 15.25 -8.06 -19.12
N ILE A 357 14.75 -6.86 -18.72
CA ILE A 357 13.33 -6.48 -18.81
C ILE A 357 12.85 -6.55 -20.28
N HIS A 358 13.61 -6.03 -21.21
CA HIS A 358 13.28 -6.10 -22.63
C HIS A 358 13.19 -7.56 -23.11
N ARG A 359 14.21 -8.41 -22.82
CA ARG A 359 14.20 -9.84 -23.16
C ARG A 359 13.05 -10.61 -22.53
N ALA A 360 12.60 -10.20 -21.35
CA ALA A 360 11.46 -10.81 -20.65
C ALA A 360 10.09 -10.27 -21.12
N SER A 361 10.05 -9.31 -22.03
CA SER A 361 8.83 -8.65 -22.51
C SER A 361 8.27 -9.28 -23.78
N ALA A 362 7.04 -8.90 -24.13
CA ALA A 362 6.44 -9.25 -25.42
C ALA A 362 7.19 -8.67 -26.63
N ARG A 363 8.09 -7.68 -26.40
CA ARG A 363 8.89 -7.00 -27.41
C ARG A 363 10.33 -7.53 -27.50
N ALA A 364 10.63 -8.68 -26.94
CA ALA A 364 11.98 -9.27 -26.87
C ALA A 364 12.69 -9.46 -28.23
N ALA A 365 11.90 -9.67 -29.29
CA ALA A 365 12.42 -9.82 -30.68
C ALA A 365 12.52 -8.49 -31.44
N GLN A 366 12.13 -7.38 -30.81
CA GLN A 366 12.06 -6.05 -31.40
C GLN A 366 13.32 -5.23 -31.02
N PRO A 367 13.54 -4.05 -31.63
CA PRO A 367 14.70 -3.24 -31.31
C PRO A 367 14.76 -2.83 -29.82
N PHE A 368 15.97 -2.92 -29.24
CA PHE A 368 16.31 -2.28 -27.97
C PHE A 368 17.27 -1.14 -28.23
N VAL A 369 16.83 0.09 -27.96
CA VAL A 369 17.62 1.31 -28.22
C VAL A 369 17.92 1.99 -26.89
N ALA A 370 19.19 2.12 -26.54
CA ALA A 370 19.64 2.82 -25.34
C ALA A 370 20.14 4.23 -25.67
N LEU A 371 19.84 5.18 -24.80
CA LEU A 371 20.32 6.56 -24.85
C LEU A 371 20.67 7.04 -23.45
N ASN A 372 21.92 7.51 -23.26
CA ASN A 372 22.32 8.15 -22.01
C ASN A 372 22.07 9.65 -22.11
N CYS A 373 21.13 10.16 -21.29
CA CYS A 373 20.73 11.55 -21.31
C CYS A 373 21.78 12.49 -20.70
N GLY A 374 22.66 11.99 -19.82
CA GLY A 374 23.72 12.77 -19.19
C GLY A 374 25.00 12.87 -20.01
N ALA A 375 25.16 12.04 -21.06
CA ALA A 375 26.36 12.03 -21.88
C ALA A 375 26.39 13.10 -22.99
N LEU A 376 25.24 13.75 -23.25
CA LEU A 376 25.06 14.68 -24.35
C LEU A 376 24.96 16.12 -23.86
N ALA A 377 25.71 17.03 -24.48
CA ALA A 377 25.59 18.45 -24.19
C ALA A 377 24.21 19.02 -24.61
N GLY A 378 23.76 20.09 -23.94
CA GLY A 378 22.44 20.66 -24.16
C GLY A 378 22.13 20.94 -25.64
N GLY A 379 20.91 20.59 -26.06
CA GLY A 379 20.42 20.65 -27.44
C GLY A 379 20.75 19.47 -28.32
N LEU A 380 21.81 18.69 -28.01
CA LEU A 380 22.12 17.46 -28.74
C LEU A 380 21.22 16.30 -28.33
N LEU A 381 20.76 16.28 -27.09
CA LEU A 381 19.86 15.24 -26.58
C LEU A 381 18.54 15.22 -27.37
N GLU A 382 17.95 16.36 -27.61
CA GLU A 382 16.69 16.49 -28.35
C GLU A 382 16.84 16.00 -29.79
N THR A 383 17.97 16.36 -30.44
CA THR A 383 18.26 15.94 -31.82
C THR A 383 18.58 14.44 -31.94
N GLU A 384 19.26 13.87 -30.95
CA GLU A 384 19.51 12.43 -30.91
C GLU A 384 18.23 11.63 -30.60
N LEU A 385 17.43 12.10 -29.64
CA LEU A 385 16.21 11.39 -29.21
C LEU A 385 15.10 11.48 -30.24
N PHE A 386 14.76 12.70 -30.69
CA PHE A 386 13.60 12.94 -31.56
C PHE A 386 13.96 13.06 -33.05
N GLY A 387 15.26 13.24 -33.37
CA GLY A 387 15.72 13.53 -34.71
C GLY A 387 15.57 15.00 -35.07
N TYR A 388 16.01 15.38 -36.27
CA TYR A 388 15.89 16.74 -36.78
C TYR A 388 15.57 16.76 -38.28
N GLY A 389 14.85 17.79 -38.71
CA GLY A 389 14.52 18.04 -40.12
C GLY A 389 15.71 18.62 -40.90
N ALA A 390 15.60 18.62 -42.21
CA ALA A 390 16.59 19.26 -43.10
C ALA A 390 16.76 20.72 -42.77
N GLY A 391 18.00 21.19 -42.52
CA GLY A 391 18.28 22.58 -42.23
C GLY A 391 17.84 23.07 -40.84
N ALA A 392 17.58 22.21 -39.91
CA ALA A 392 17.09 22.53 -38.56
C ALA A 392 18.07 23.44 -37.77
N PHE A 393 19.35 23.35 -38.03
CA PHE A 393 20.40 24.17 -37.43
C PHE A 393 21.65 24.22 -38.31
N THR A 394 22.56 25.15 -38.05
CA THR A 394 23.85 25.29 -38.78
C THR A 394 24.68 24.01 -38.62
N GLY A 395 25.00 23.36 -39.74
CA GLY A 395 25.71 22.07 -39.75
C GLY A 395 24.83 20.83 -39.73
N ALA A 396 23.50 21.00 -39.74
CA ALA A 396 22.57 19.87 -39.88
C ALA A 396 22.77 19.16 -41.23
N HIS A 397 22.66 17.82 -41.21
CA HIS A 397 22.72 17.02 -42.42
C HIS A 397 21.60 17.43 -43.40
N PRO A 398 21.87 17.58 -44.74
CA PRO A 398 20.89 18.05 -45.72
C PRO A 398 19.60 17.25 -45.81
N ARG A 399 19.62 15.98 -45.38
CA ARG A 399 18.44 15.10 -45.36
C ARG A 399 17.80 15.01 -43.96
N GLY A 400 18.29 15.76 -42.98
CA GLY A 400 17.91 15.58 -41.58
C GLY A 400 18.43 14.25 -41.01
N SER A 401 17.96 13.90 -39.83
CA SER A 401 18.25 12.62 -39.16
C SER A 401 17.02 12.07 -38.46
N GLU A 402 16.87 10.76 -38.53
CA GLU A 402 15.90 10.05 -37.69
C GLU A 402 16.44 9.92 -36.26
N GLY A 403 15.61 10.19 -35.25
CA GLY A 403 16.02 10.05 -33.86
C GLY A 403 15.96 8.61 -33.35
N LYS A 404 16.51 8.40 -32.15
CA LYS A 404 16.48 7.12 -31.44
C LYS A 404 15.06 6.60 -31.21
N LEU A 405 14.09 7.51 -31.04
CA LEU A 405 12.70 7.18 -30.86
C LEU A 405 12.10 6.49 -32.10
N ALA A 406 12.43 6.97 -33.30
CA ALA A 406 12.04 6.31 -34.53
C ALA A 406 12.71 4.95 -34.69
N ALA A 407 14.01 4.85 -34.34
CA ALA A 407 14.74 3.58 -34.37
C ALA A 407 14.23 2.52 -33.38
N ALA A 408 13.58 2.96 -32.31
CA ALA A 408 12.97 2.10 -31.29
C ALA A 408 11.53 1.66 -31.64
N HIS A 409 10.99 2.09 -32.78
CA HIS A 409 9.61 1.76 -33.16
C HIS A 409 9.30 0.27 -33.12
N GLY A 410 8.21 -0.12 -32.50
CA GLY A 410 7.82 -1.51 -32.22
C GLY A 410 8.55 -2.14 -31.03
N GLY A 411 9.64 -1.53 -30.55
CA GLY A 411 10.54 -2.06 -29.56
C GLY A 411 10.55 -1.33 -28.20
N THR A 412 11.75 -1.18 -27.66
CA THR A 412 11.99 -0.57 -26.32
C THR A 412 13.06 0.51 -26.41
N LEU A 413 12.76 1.68 -25.86
CA LEU A 413 13.70 2.78 -25.65
C LEU A 413 14.12 2.81 -24.19
N PHE A 414 15.42 2.74 -23.92
CA PHE A 414 15.99 2.88 -22.60
C PHE A 414 16.68 4.24 -22.46
N LEU A 415 16.18 5.07 -21.54
CA LEU A 415 16.72 6.39 -21.22
C LEU A 415 17.48 6.30 -19.89
N ASP A 416 18.82 6.25 -19.98
CA ASP A 416 19.66 6.29 -18.78
C ASP A 416 19.91 7.73 -18.36
N GLU A 417 19.97 7.95 -17.04
CA GLU A 417 20.10 9.26 -16.38
C GLU A 417 19.03 10.26 -16.85
N VAL A 418 17.76 9.85 -16.86
CA VAL A 418 16.62 10.67 -17.30
C VAL A 418 16.50 12.00 -16.55
N ALA A 419 17.00 12.08 -15.32
CA ALA A 419 17.04 13.30 -14.52
C ALA A 419 17.90 14.43 -15.13
N GLU A 420 18.81 14.11 -16.05
CA GLU A 420 19.67 15.07 -16.74
C GLU A 420 19.02 15.67 -18.00
N THR A 421 17.77 15.33 -18.29
CA THR A 421 17.04 15.88 -19.44
C THR A 421 16.75 17.36 -19.27
N SER A 422 16.91 18.15 -20.35
CA SER A 422 16.55 19.56 -20.38
C SER A 422 15.04 19.76 -20.20
N PRO A 423 14.58 20.92 -19.72
CA PRO A 423 13.14 21.22 -19.63
C PRO A 423 12.39 21.06 -20.96
N GLN A 424 13.08 21.35 -22.08
CA GLN A 424 12.53 21.18 -23.42
C GLN A 424 12.38 19.69 -23.77
N ALA A 425 13.42 18.89 -23.54
CA ALA A 425 13.36 17.44 -23.74
C ALA A 425 12.28 16.77 -22.86
N GLN A 426 12.14 17.24 -21.61
CA GLN A 426 11.08 16.78 -20.71
C GLN A 426 9.68 17.03 -21.27
N ALA A 427 9.42 18.22 -21.84
CA ALA A 427 8.13 18.56 -22.44
C ALA A 427 7.84 17.73 -23.69
N MET A 428 8.85 17.49 -24.53
CA MET A 428 8.72 16.66 -25.74
C MET A 428 8.50 15.19 -25.36
N LEU A 429 9.21 14.68 -24.37
CA LEU A 429 9.05 13.30 -23.87
C LEU A 429 7.68 13.08 -23.24
N LEU A 430 7.17 14.05 -22.47
CA LEU A 430 5.83 13.99 -21.91
C LEU A 430 4.77 13.79 -22.99
N ARG A 431 4.80 14.65 -24.01
CA ARG A 431 3.86 14.56 -25.15
C ARG A 431 3.93 13.19 -25.82
N PHE A 432 5.15 12.70 -26.06
CA PHE A 432 5.34 11.36 -26.63
C PHE A 432 4.71 10.26 -25.76
N LEU A 433 4.91 10.32 -24.43
CA LEU A 433 4.36 9.34 -23.50
C LEU A 433 2.84 9.45 -23.36
N GLU A 434 2.20 10.55 -23.75
CA GLU A 434 0.74 10.74 -23.71
C GLU A 434 0.02 10.02 -24.85
N ASP A 435 0.45 10.22 -26.07
CA ASP A 435 -0.27 9.75 -27.27
C ASP A 435 0.62 9.09 -28.33
N GLY A 436 1.92 8.89 -28.05
CA GLY A 436 2.88 8.31 -29.00
C GLY A 436 3.32 9.28 -30.09
N SER A 437 2.94 10.57 -30.02
CA SER A 437 3.26 11.58 -31.02
C SER A 437 4.50 12.40 -30.66
N TYR A 438 5.31 12.75 -31.66
CA TYR A 438 6.48 13.59 -31.48
C TYR A 438 6.78 14.40 -32.75
N HIS A 439 7.64 15.42 -32.64
CA HIS A 439 8.14 16.18 -33.77
C HIS A 439 9.66 16.11 -33.78
N ARG A 440 10.23 16.09 -34.98
CA ARG A 440 11.67 16.30 -35.14
C ARG A 440 12.01 17.76 -34.84
N VAL A 441 13.19 18.01 -34.34
CA VAL A 441 13.69 19.39 -34.15
C VAL A 441 13.69 20.15 -35.47
N GLY A 442 13.06 21.33 -35.49
CA GLY A 442 12.93 22.15 -36.71
C GLY A 442 11.85 21.66 -37.71
N GLU A 443 11.02 20.68 -37.35
CA GLU A 443 9.95 20.16 -38.19
C GLU A 443 8.58 20.34 -37.51
N SER A 444 7.55 20.75 -38.24
CA SER A 444 6.20 20.92 -37.71
C SER A 444 5.29 19.70 -37.96
N THR A 445 5.73 18.75 -38.77
CA THR A 445 4.97 17.55 -39.10
C THR A 445 4.97 16.57 -37.92
N PRO A 446 3.80 16.19 -37.38
CA PRO A 446 3.73 15.22 -36.30
C PRO A 446 4.08 13.81 -36.82
N ARG A 447 4.78 13.05 -35.99
CA ARG A 447 5.16 11.65 -36.20
C ARG A 447 4.63 10.80 -35.07
N HIS A 448 4.45 9.53 -35.30
CA HIS A 448 4.03 8.58 -34.28
C HIS A 448 5.01 7.40 -34.21
N ALA A 449 5.25 6.94 -32.98
CA ALA A 449 5.99 5.70 -32.75
C ALA A 449 5.34 4.93 -31.59
N ASP A 450 5.23 3.62 -31.78
CA ASP A 450 4.87 2.69 -30.72
C ASP A 450 6.15 2.20 -30.05
N VAL A 451 6.47 2.73 -28.88
CA VAL A 451 7.72 2.41 -28.18
C VAL A 451 7.45 2.25 -26.68
N ARG A 452 7.91 1.13 -26.14
CA ARG A 452 7.96 0.96 -24.68
C ARG A 452 9.14 1.75 -24.12
N VAL A 453 8.91 2.53 -23.04
CA VAL A 453 9.95 3.36 -22.43
C VAL A 453 10.41 2.75 -21.11
N LEU A 454 11.72 2.56 -20.96
CA LEU A 454 12.39 2.27 -19.71
C LEU A 454 13.26 3.47 -19.35
N CYS A 455 13.23 3.92 -18.09
CA CYS A 455 14.04 5.03 -17.60
C CYS A 455 14.95 4.57 -16.48
N ALA A 456 16.11 5.20 -16.32
CA ALA A 456 16.96 5.01 -15.16
C ALA A 456 17.51 6.35 -14.65
N THR A 457 17.74 6.44 -13.36
CA THR A 457 18.41 7.59 -12.74
C THR A 457 19.06 7.22 -11.41
N CYS A 458 20.14 7.93 -11.08
CA CYS A 458 20.74 7.90 -9.75
C CYS A 458 20.24 9.03 -8.84
N ARG A 459 19.49 10.01 -9.37
CA ARG A 459 19.01 11.17 -8.62
C ARG A 459 17.64 10.93 -7.98
N ASP A 460 17.39 11.67 -6.92
CA ASP A 460 16.08 11.73 -6.27
C ASP A 460 15.13 12.63 -7.06
N LEU A 461 14.33 12.02 -7.95
CA LEU A 461 13.35 12.73 -8.78
C LEU A 461 12.31 13.51 -7.97
N PRO A 462 11.73 13.00 -6.86
CA PRO A 462 10.85 13.78 -6.00
C PRO A 462 11.45 15.13 -5.55
N SER A 463 12.71 15.14 -5.12
CA SER A 463 13.41 16.38 -4.76
C SER A 463 13.61 17.32 -5.95
N LEU A 464 13.88 16.79 -7.15
CA LEU A 464 13.98 17.57 -8.37
C LEU A 464 12.63 18.15 -8.81
N VAL A 465 11.54 17.42 -8.60
CA VAL A 465 10.18 17.93 -8.82
C VAL A 465 9.85 19.06 -7.84
N ALA A 466 10.17 18.89 -6.56
CA ALA A 466 9.93 19.92 -5.54
C ALA A 466 10.72 21.22 -5.82
N SER A 467 11.93 21.12 -6.39
CA SER A 467 12.75 22.25 -6.78
C SER A 467 12.38 22.84 -8.16
N GLY A 468 11.47 22.23 -8.91
CA GLY A 468 11.10 22.63 -10.27
C GLY A 468 12.14 22.27 -11.36
N ALA A 469 13.18 21.50 -11.03
CA ALA A 469 14.19 21.04 -11.98
C ALA A 469 13.69 19.86 -12.86
N PHE A 470 12.69 19.14 -12.39
CA PHE A 470 12.03 18.09 -13.16
C PHE A 470 10.51 18.29 -13.13
N ARG A 471 9.85 18.07 -14.26
CA ARG A 471 8.39 18.27 -14.37
C ARG A 471 7.65 17.17 -13.62
N GLN A 472 6.68 17.59 -12.82
CA GLN A 472 5.83 16.68 -12.04
C GLN A 472 4.99 15.75 -12.93
N ASP A 473 4.45 16.26 -14.03
CA ASP A 473 3.64 15.50 -14.97
C ASP A 473 4.46 14.40 -15.67
N LEU A 474 5.69 14.70 -16.09
CA LEU A 474 6.59 13.70 -16.65
C LEU A 474 7.02 12.67 -15.62
N PHE A 475 7.33 13.09 -14.38
CA PHE A 475 7.66 12.16 -13.30
C PHE A 475 6.59 11.10 -13.11
N TYR A 476 5.33 11.52 -12.99
CA TYR A 476 4.23 10.56 -12.85
C TYR A 476 4.03 9.67 -14.08
N ARG A 477 4.43 10.12 -15.26
CA ARG A 477 4.26 9.34 -16.50
C ARG A 477 5.33 8.27 -16.66
N ILE A 478 6.59 8.54 -16.27
CA ILE A 478 7.67 7.55 -16.33
C ILE A 478 7.70 6.61 -15.12
N ASN A 479 7.04 6.97 -14.04
CA ASN A 479 6.98 6.23 -12.80
C ASN A 479 5.85 5.17 -12.81
N GLY A 480 5.73 4.42 -13.90
CA GLY A 480 4.72 3.38 -14.09
C GLY A 480 5.01 2.11 -13.29
N GLY A 481 6.26 1.73 -13.17
CA GLY A 481 6.76 0.67 -12.28
C GLY A 481 8.14 1.02 -11.78
N ASN A 482 8.45 0.72 -10.50
CA ASN A 482 9.73 1.04 -9.89
C ASN A 482 10.54 -0.20 -9.59
N VAL A 483 11.82 -0.18 -9.97
CA VAL A 483 12.79 -1.20 -9.59
C VAL A 483 13.99 -0.51 -8.95
N ARG A 484 14.20 -0.71 -7.65
CA ARG A 484 15.37 -0.21 -6.94
C ARG A 484 16.50 -1.23 -6.96
N LEU A 485 17.67 -0.81 -7.42
CA LEU A 485 18.87 -1.63 -7.40
C LEU A 485 19.78 -1.19 -6.25
N PRO A 486 20.24 -2.12 -5.40
CA PRO A 486 21.15 -1.78 -4.31
C PRO A 486 22.52 -1.37 -4.86
N THR A 487 23.17 -0.45 -4.18
CA THR A 487 24.57 -0.09 -4.44
C THR A 487 25.50 -1.25 -4.10
N LEU A 488 26.73 -1.24 -4.61
CA LEU A 488 27.73 -2.23 -4.25
C LEU A 488 28.03 -2.23 -2.74
N ALA A 489 27.91 -1.07 -2.09
CA ALA A 489 28.10 -0.96 -0.64
C ALA A 489 26.98 -1.64 0.18
N GLU A 490 25.77 -1.66 -0.33
CA GLU A 490 24.61 -2.30 0.29
C GLU A 490 24.56 -3.81 0.06
N ARG A 491 25.27 -4.31 -0.97
CA ARG A 491 25.24 -5.74 -1.35
C ARG A 491 26.05 -6.61 -0.39
N THR A 492 25.52 -7.78 -0.09
CA THR A 492 26.16 -8.81 0.74
C THR A 492 27.04 -9.76 -0.08
N ASP A 493 26.85 -9.83 -1.40
CA ASP A 493 27.52 -10.76 -2.32
C ASP A 493 28.71 -10.15 -3.08
N ARG A 494 29.35 -9.11 -2.54
CA ARG A 494 30.47 -8.39 -3.19
C ARG A 494 31.64 -9.29 -3.60
N LEU A 495 32.04 -10.22 -2.73
CA LEU A 495 33.15 -11.13 -3.03
C LEU A 495 32.81 -12.19 -4.11
N PRO A 496 31.65 -12.87 -4.06
CA PRO A 496 31.18 -13.69 -5.17
C PRO A 496 31.10 -12.94 -6.49
N LEU A 497 30.53 -11.72 -6.47
CA LEU A 497 30.42 -10.87 -7.66
C LEU A 497 31.78 -10.54 -8.26
N ALA A 498 32.75 -10.11 -7.43
CA ALA A 498 34.12 -9.78 -7.89
C ALA A 498 34.91 -10.96 -8.44
N ARG A 499 34.51 -12.20 -8.12
CA ARG A 499 35.16 -13.43 -8.69
C ARG A 499 34.57 -13.86 -10.02
N GLN A 500 33.40 -13.36 -10.38
CA GLN A 500 32.66 -13.68 -11.58
C GLN A 500 32.86 -12.63 -12.70
N LEU A 501 33.25 -11.40 -12.32
CA LEU A 501 33.64 -10.31 -13.21
C LEU A 501 35.14 -10.40 -13.53
#